data_76481e746ef07092ef1f8f757e55505c
#
_entry.id   76481e746ef07092ef1f8f757e55505c
#
_cell.length_a   1.000
_cell.length_b   1.000
_cell.length_c   1.000
_cell.angle_alpha   90.00
_cell.angle_beta   90.00
_cell.angle_gamma   90.00
#
_symmetry.space_group_name_H-M   'P 1'
#
loop_
_entity.id
_entity.type
_entity.pdbx_description
1 polymer ?
#
loop_
_entity_poly.entity_id
_entity_poly.type
_entity_poly.pdbx_seq_one_letter_code
_entity_poly.pdbx_strand_id
1 'polypeptide(L)'
;MLTLGILCSGRLGLNTLSKIAKEYAIEFILTDSNSFGIIDFATNNHIPFFTGNPRKGNGYSFVRNFSVDVIASINYLFLIEKDIIEHSNSLTFNIHGSLLPKYRGRTPHVWANINGETKAE
;
A
#
# COMPACT_ATOMS: atom_id res chain seq x y z
N MET A 1 0.82 17.32 8.38
CA MET A 1 0.93 15.89 8.73
C MET A 1 0.99 15.05 7.47
N LEU A 2 1.88 14.09 7.45
CA LEU A 2 2.05 13.21 6.31
C LEU A 2 0.86 12.26 6.20
N THR A 3 0.27 12.16 5.01
CA THR A 3 -0.86 11.27 4.77
C THR A 3 -0.44 10.08 3.93
N LEU A 4 -1.01 8.92 4.25
CA LEU A 4 -0.61 7.67 3.63
C LEU A 4 -1.78 6.90 3.07
N GLY A 5 -1.51 6.23 1.94
CA GLY A 5 -2.33 5.14 1.46
C GLY A 5 -1.52 3.87 1.63
N ILE A 6 -2.15 2.82 2.15
CA ILE A 6 -1.44 1.58 2.46
C ILE A 6 -2.06 0.42 1.67
N LEU A 7 -1.20 -0.33 1.01
CA LEU A 7 -1.59 -1.56 0.33
C LEU A 7 -0.89 -2.70 1.06
N CYS A 8 -1.65 -3.62 1.63
CA CYS A 8 -1.03 -4.67 2.43
C CYS A 8 -1.89 -5.92 2.49
N SER A 9 -1.26 -7.03 2.81
CA SER A 9 -1.90 -8.33 2.93
C SER A 9 -1.28 -9.14 4.04
N GLY A 10 -2.07 -10.04 4.61
CA GLY A 10 -1.60 -11.03 5.56
C GLY A 10 -1.21 -10.46 6.91
N ARG A 11 -0.60 -11.32 7.73
CA ARG A 11 -0.23 -10.94 9.08
C ARG A 11 0.88 -9.92 9.12
N LEU A 12 1.88 -10.07 8.25
CA LEU A 12 2.96 -9.10 8.17
C LEU A 12 2.44 -7.72 7.80
N GLY A 13 1.51 -7.69 6.84
CA GLY A 13 0.89 -6.44 6.44
C GLY A 13 0.13 -5.81 7.60
N LEU A 14 -0.62 -6.62 8.34
CA LEU A 14 -1.38 -6.13 9.48
C LEU A 14 -0.47 -5.57 10.58
N ASN A 15 0.61 -6.29 10.89
CA ASN A 15 1.52 -5.85 11.93
C ASN A 15 2.15 -4.51 11.59
N THR A 16 2.56 -4.36 10.34
CA THR A 16 3.18 -3.10 9.90
C THR A 16 2.15 -1.98 9.85
N LEU A 17 0.96 -2.28 9.36
CA LEU A 17 -0.13 -1.31 9.31
C LEU A 17 -0.45 -0.77 10.70
N SER A 18 -0.53 -1.65 11.69
CA SER A 18 -0.84 -1.26 13.05
C SER A 18 0.20 -0.29 13.62
N LYS A 19 1.46 -0.52 13.29
CA LYS A 19 2.54 0.36 13.76
C LYS A 19 2.50 1.70 13.07
N ILE A 20 2.29 1.70 11.77
CA ILE A 20 2.24 2.95 10.99
C ILE A 20 1.06 3.81 11.44
N ALA A 21 -0.07 3.19 11.73
CA ALA A 21 -1.27 3.92 12.10
C ALA A 21 -1.12 4.69 13.41
N LYS A 22 -0.14 4.34 14.23
CA LYS A 22 0.10 5.06 15.48
C LYS A 22 0.78 6.40 15.26
N GLU A 23 1.44 6.57 14.10
CA GLU A 23 2.26 7.76 13.89
C GLU A 23 1.83 8.58 12.68
N TYR A 24 1.04 8.02 11.78
CA TYR A 24 0.68 8.70 10.54
C TYR A 24 -0.81 8.58 10.27
N ALA A 25 -1.33 9.53 9.52
CA ALA A 25 -2.72 9.50 9.09
C ALA A 25 -2.85 8.60 7.86
N ILE A 26 -3.64 7.55 7.99
CA ILE A 26 -3.91 6.62 6.89
C ILE A 26 -5.25 6.97 6.27
N GLU A 27 -5.23 7.35 4.99
CA GLU A 27 -6.43 7.80 4.30
C GLU A 27 -7.20 6.66 3.65
N PHE A 28 -6.51 5.61 3.24
CA PHE A 28 -7.16 4.45 2.65
C PHE A 28 -6.27 3.21 2.74
N ILE A 29 -6.91 2.06 2.61
CA ILE A 29 -6.21 0.77 2.61
C ILE A 29 -6.70 -0.06 1.44
N LEU A 30 -5.79 -0.72 0.74
CA LEU A 30 -6.12 -1.76 -0.22
C LEU A 30 -5.62 -3.08 0.32
N THR A 31 -6.45 -4.10 0.27
CA THR A 31 -6.06 -5.42 0.73
C THR A 31 -6.81 -6.49 -0.08
N ASP A 32 -6.59 -7.74 0.24
CA ASP A 32 -7.32 -8.83 -0.39
C ASP A 32 -8.48 -9.27 0.50
N SER A 33 -9.42 -9.99 -0.09
CA SER A 33 -10.65 -10.37 0.61
C SER A 33 -10.43 -11.39 1.72
N ASN A 34 -9.26 -12.01 1.78
CA ASN A 34 -8.95 -13.01 2.81
C ASN A 34 -8.13 -12.46 3.97
N SER A 35 -7.70 -11.22 3.89
CA SER A 35 -6.93 -10.61 4.98
C SER A 35 -7.88 -9.99 6.00
N PHE A 36 -8.56 -10.87 6.73
CA PHE A 36 -9.63 -10.44 7.65
C PHE A 36 -9.14 -9.50 8.74
N GLY A 37 -7.93 -9.71 9.24
CA GLY A 37 -7.39 -8.83 10.27
C GLY A 37 -7.22 -7.40 9.78
N ILE A 38 -6.82 -7.24 8.52
CA ILE A 38 -6.66 -5.91 7.95
C ILE A 38 -8.03 -5.27 7.71
N ILE A 39 -8.99 -6.06 7.23
CA ILE A 39 -10.34 -5.57 7.02
C ILE A 39 -10.95 -5.11 8.34
N ASP A 40 -10.77 -5.91 9.40
CA ASP A 40 -11.26 -5.55 10.72
C ASP A 40 -10.59 -4.28 11.24
N PHE A 41 -9.29 -4.17 11.03
CA PHE A 41 -8.55 -2.99 11.45
C PHE A 41 -9.09 -1.74 10.77
N ALA A 42 -9.29 -1.82 9.46
CA ALA A 42 -9.81 -0.68 8.70
C ALA A 42 -11.21 -0.31 9.18
N THR A 43 -12.06 -1.33 9.39
CA THR A 43 -13.43 -1.10 9.83
C THR A 43 -13.46 -0.46 11.22
N ASN A 44 -12.66 -0.99 12.14
CA ASN A 44 -12.66 -0.50 13.52
C ASN A 44 -12.09 0.91 13.63
N ASN A 45 -11.23 1.28 12.71
CA ASN A 45 -10.62 2.62 12.72
C ASN A 45 -11.26 3.56 11.72
N HIS A 46 -12.36 3.15 11.11
CA HIS A 46 -13.11 3.97 10.15
C HIS A 46 -12.26 4.43 8.97
N ILE A 47 -11.38 3.55 8.49
CA ILE A 47 -10.54 3.84 7.33
C ILE A 47 -11.17 3.21 6.10
N PRO A 48 -11.43 3.99 5.04
CA PRO A 48 -11.96 3.42 3.80
C PRO A 48 -11.00 2.37 3.24
N PHE A 49 -11.55 1.28 2.73
CA PHE A 49 -10.71 0.23 2.19
C PHE A 49 -11.33 -0.43 0.96
N PHE A 50 -10.48 -1.02 0.15
CA PHE A 50 -10.85 -1.74 -1.06
C PHE A 50 -10.27 -3.15 -0.99
N THR A 51 -11.07 -4.14 -1.35
CA THR A 51 -10.59 -5.53 -1.38
C THR A 51 -10.64 -6.08 -2.78
N GLY A 52 -9.66 -6.90 -3.13
CA GLY A 52 -9.60 -7.55 -4.42
C GLY A 52 -8.44 -7.06 -5.27
N ASN A 53 -8.34 -7.63 -6.47
CA ASN A 53 -7.26 -7.29 -7.38
C ASN A 53 -7.46 -5.90 -7.96
N PRO A 54 -6.51 -4.99 -7.80
CA PRO A 54 -6.68 -3.60 -8.21
C PRO A 54 -6.44 -3.35 -9.69
N ARG A 55 -6.15 -4.38 -10.47
CA ARG A 55 -5.76 -4.23 -11.87
C ARG A 55 -6.85 -3.60 -12.73
N LYS A 56 -6.45 -3.11 -13.89
CA LYS A 56 -7.35 -2.59 -14.93
C LYS A 56 -8.21 -1.44 -14.43
N GLY A 57 -7.65 -0.63 -13.56
CA GLY A 57 -8.35 0.55 -13.04
C GLY A 57 -9.31 0.27 -11.91
N ASN A 58 -9.52 -1.00 -11.53
CA ASN A 58 -10.46 -1.32 -10.44
C ASN A 58 -10.02 -0.71 -9.12
N GLY A 59 -8.74 -0.82 -8.80
CA GLY A 59 -8.22 -0.22 -7.56
C GLY A 59 -8.14 1.29 -7.70
N TYR A 60 -7.76 1.77 -8.85
CA TYR A 60 -7.60 3.21 -9.03
C TYR A 60 -8.93 3.96 -8.94
N SER A 61 -10.03 3.37 -9.36
CA SER A 61 -11.33 4.03 -9.25
C SER A 61 -11.69 4.31 -7.79
N PHE A 62 -11.12 3.54 -6.86
CA PHE A 62 -11.25 3.80 -5.44
C PHE A 62 -10.19 4.80 -4.97
N VAL A 63 -8.93 4.55 -5.30
CA VAL A 63 -7.79 5.35 -4.84
C VAL A 63 -7.88 6.81 -5.28
N ARG A 64 -8.44 7.05 -6.46
CA ARG A 64 -8.52 8.41 -7.00
C ARG A 64 -9.36 9.36 -6.15
N ASN A 65 -10.16 8.83 -5.25
CA ASN A 65 -10.98 9.65 -4.37
C ASN A 65 -10.20 10.25 -3.21
N PHE A 66 -8.94 9.88 -3.07
CA PHE A 66 -8.11 10.30 -1.94
C PHE A 66 -6.86 11.00 -2.44
N SER A 67 -6.40 11.97 -1.65
CA SER A 67 -5.12 12.63 -1.91
C SER A 67 -4.19 12.24 -0.78
N VAL A 68 -3.05 11.66 -1.14
CA VAL A 68 -2.08 11.23 -0.13
C VAL A 68 -0.67 11.62 -0.55
N ASP A 69 0.18 11.84 0.42
CA ASP A 69 1.57 12.16 0.16
C ASP A 69 2.37 10.93 -0.24
N VAL A 70 2.08 9.80 0.40
CA VAL A 70 2.85 8.58 0.22
C VAL A 70 1.91 7.39 0.07
N ILE A 71 2.28 6.48 -0.83
CA ILE A 71 1.61 5.18 -0.92
C ILE A 71 2.65 4.13 -0.61
N ALA A 72 2.36 3.31 0.38
CA ALA A 72 3.25 2.23 0.79
C ALA A 72 2.58 0.88 0.54
N SER A 73 3.24 0.05 -0.25
CA SER A 73 2.79 -1.31 -0.50
C SER A 73 3.65 -2.23 0.36
N ILE A 74 3.04 -2.93 1.30
CA ILE A 74 3.75 -3.72 2.28
C ILE A 74 3.23 -5.14 2.27
N ASN A 75 3.99 -6.01 1.68
CA ASN A 75 3.60 -7.42 1.55
C ASN A 75 2.22 -7.59 0.91
N TYR A 76 1.94 -6.76 -0.09
CA TYR A 76 0.65 -6.79 -0.77
C TYR A 76 0.57 -7.97 -1.72
N LEU A 77 -0.58 -8.60 -1.78
CA LEU A 77 -0.77 -9.82 -2.56
C LEU A 77 -0.74 -9.58 -4.07
N PHE A 78 -1.20 -8.42 -4.51
CA PHE A 78 -1.39 -8.17 -5.93
C PHE A 78 -0.33 -7.26 -6.52
N LEU A 79 -0.18 -7.34 -7.85
CA LEU A 79 0.67 -6.39 -8.56
C LEU A 79 -0.03 -5.04 -8.61
N ILE A 80 0.78 -3.99 -8.57
CA ILE A 80 0.29 -2.62 -8.60
C ILE A 80 0.63 -2.02 -9.95
N GLU A 81 -0.37 -1.45 -10.61
CA GLU A 81 -0.16 -0.83 -11.91
C GLU A 81 0.19 0.64 -11.79
N LYS A 82 0.57 1.20 -12.91
CA LYS A 82 1.13 2.54 -12.96
C LYS A 82 0.17 3.62 -12.43
N ASP A 83 -1.12 3.45 -12.66
CA ASP A 83 -2.11 4.45 -12.22
C ASP A 83 -2.06 4.66 -10.71
N ILE A 84 -1.92 3.58 -9.95
CA ILE A 84 -1.82 3.68 -8.49
C ILE A 84 -0.43 4.16 -8.09
N ILE A 85 0.61 3.64 -8.74
CA ILE A 85 1.98 4.01 -8.40
C ILE A 85 2.19 5.51 -8.53
N GLU A 86 1.60 6.13 -9.53
CA GLU A 86 1.79 7.55 -9.79
C GLU A 86 0.82 8.45 -9.07
N HIS A 87 -0.07 7.89 -8.27
CA HIS A 87 -1.11 8.68 -7.63
C HIS A 87 -0.61 9.51 -6.43
N SER A 88 0.40 9.04 -5.73
CA SER A 88 0.90 9.75 -4.56
C SER A 88 1.50 11.10 -4.94
N ASN A 89 1.44 12.06 -4.02
CA ASN A 89 2.01 13.38 -4.27
C ASN A 89 3.53 13.37 -4.21
N SER A 90 4.11 12.50 -3.41
CA SER A 90 5.56 12.50 -3.21
C SER A 90 6.22 11.18 -3.54
N LEU A 91 5.75 10.07 -2.98
CA LEU A 91 6.47 8.82 -3.05
C LEU A 91 5.53 7.63 -3.01
N THR A 92 5.83 6.65 -3.85
CA THR A 92 5.20 5.33 -3.76
C THR A 92 6.32 4.32 -3.67
N PHE A 93 6.25 3.43 -2.68
CA PHE A 93 7.28 2.40 -2.55
C PHE A 93 6.66 1.07 -2.18
N ASN A 94 7.42 0.02 -2.43
CA ASN A 94 6.98 -1.35 -2.18
C ASN A 94 8.00 -2.08 -1.34
N ILE A 95 7.53 -2.69 -0.27
CA ILE A 95 8.37 -3.53 0.57
C ILE A 95 7.83 -4.94 0.54
N HIS A 96 8.66 -5.87 0.13
CA HIS A 96 8.33 -7.28 0.22
C HIS A 96 8.75 -7.76 1.59
N GLY A 97 7.77 -8.11 2.41
CA GLY A 97 8.07 -8.61 3.73
C GLY A 97 8.62 -10.00 3.72
N SER A 98 8.35 -10.72 2.66
CA SER A 98 8.81 -12.08 2.56
C SER A 98 10.27 -12.09 2.18
N LEU A 99 11.09 -12.46 3.08
CA LEU A 99 12.52 -12.52 2.85
C LEU A 99 12.90 -13.93 2.58
N LEU A 100 12.64 -14.34 1.36
CA LEU A 100 13.02 -15.68 0.96
C LEU A 100 14.53 -15.77 1.00
N PRO A 101 15.07 -16.82 1.59
CA PRO A 101 16.51 -16.93 1.71
C PRO A 101 17.25 -16.83 0.39
N LYS A 102 16.65 -17.30 -0.67
CA LYS A 102 17.28 -17.21 -1.98
C LYS A 102 17.35 -15.79 -2.51
N TYR A 103 16.68 -14.88 -1.86
CA TYR A 103 16.74 -13.47 -2.22
C TYR A 103 17.55 -12.66 -1.23
N ARG A 104 18.36 -13.34 -0.47
CA ARG A 104 19.16 -12.67 0.53
C ARG A 104 19.93 -11.52 -0.09
N GLY A 105 20.09 -10.46 0.67
CA GLY A 105 20.75 -9.29 0.15
C GLY A 105 19.86 -8.44 -0.74
N ARG A 106 18.68 -8.93 -1.04
CA ARG A 106 17.74 -8.18 -1.85
C ARG A 106 17.19 -7.00 -1.06
N THR A 107 17.22 -5.87 -1.68
CA THR A 107 16.60 -4.70 -1.10
C THR A 107 15.14 -4.65 -1.51
N PRO A 108 14.29 -3.97 -0.75
CA PRO A 108 12.91 -3.76 -1.16
C PRO A 108 12.87 -3.03 -2.49
N HIS A 109 11.86 -3.34 -3.29
CA HIS A 109 11.62 -2.59 -4.52
C HIS A 109 11.00 -1.26 -4.15
N VAL A 110 11.57 -0.21 -4.70
CA VAL A 110 11.06 1.14 -4.46
C VAL A 110 10.65 1.75 -5.78
N TRP A 111 9.45 2.27 -5.82
CA TRP A 111 8.96 3.06 -6.94
C TRP A 111 8.85 4.48 -6.46
N ALA A 112 9.73 5.34 -6.95
CA ALA A 112 9.69 6.74 -6.56
C ALA A 112 8.83 7.50 -7.55
N ASN A 113 7.82 8.17 -7.04
CA ASN A 113 6.99 9.05 -7.85
C ASN A 113 7.30 10.47 -7.42
N ILE A 114 8.24 11.08 -8.13
CA ILE A 114 8.70 12.42 -7.83
C ILE A 114 8.32 13.30 -9.01
N ASN A 115 7.50 14.33 -8.78
CA ASN A 115 7.08 15.25 -9.82
C ASN A 115 6.45 14.54 -11.01
N GLY A 116 5.70 13.47 -10.75
CA GLY A 116 5.01 12.76 -11.81
C GLY A 116 5.83 11.73 -12.53
N GLU A 117 7.08 11.54 -12.17
CA GLU A 117 7.93 10.51 -12.75
C GLU A 117 7.96 9.29 -11.85
N THR A 118 7.94 8.13 -12.46
CA THR A 118 7.98 6.88 -11.72
C THR A 118 9.29 6.17 -12.00
N LYS A 119 9.99 5.80 -10.94
CA LYS A 119 11.25 5.09 -11.05
C LYS A 119 11.21 3.86 -10.17
N ALA A 120 11.80 2.77 -10.68
CA ALA A 120 11.93 1.53 -9.92
C ALA A 120 13.39 1.35 -9.52
N GLU A 121 13.60 0.94 -8.27
CA GLU A 121 14.95 0.68 -7.78
C GLU A 121 15.07 -0.70 -7.22
#